data_cb454f57db6ce57c3c9b53a6da5e50e9
#
_entry.id   cb454f57db6ce57c3c9b53a6da5e50e9
#
_cell.length_a   1.000
_cell.length_b   1.000
_cell.length_c   1.000
_cell.angle_alpha   90.00
_cell.angle_beta   90.00
_cell.angle_gamma   90.00
#
_symmetry.space_group_name_H-M   'P 1'
#
loop_
_entity.id
_entity.type
_entity.pdbx_description
1 polymer ?
#
loop_
_entity_poly.entity_id
_entity_poly.type
_entity_poly.pdbx_seq_one_letter_code
_entity_poly.pdbx_strand_id
1 'polypeptide(L)'
;KRYGTGYVYSSKFTTDEEAKKNYNEWLKKNHGVELNEDPKVIHYKPGYYKKNWIGNCLSVGLASGFIEPLESTGLHIVYNQLQFFIQNNTTLKFLDFDKINYNDFNEKSYVDIFNFICLHYATNRVDSPFWRYMTDNKTDWMKAYEEKCSIEFIPSGVSSKDSQWHVDSFIQVSNGLEMIDVDSVNKFVKNLPKAKEMLEECKSTHELQERVKSKGRSVPHRSVLNGSVIIKK
;
A
#
# COMPACT_ATOMS: atom_id res chain seq x y z
N LYS A 1 -26.81 -4.46 0.49
CA LYS A 1 -25.34 -4.42 0.46
C LYS A 1 -24.91 -3.02 0.04
N ARG A 2 -23.94 -2.42 0.74
CA ARG A 2 -23.33 -1.15 0.36
C ARG A 2 -21.92 -1.44 -0.14
N TYR A 3 -21.59 -0.92 -1.31
CA TYR A 3 -20.23 -0.90 -1.84
C TYR A 3 -19.71 0.53 -1.72
N GLY A 4 -18.57 0.71 -1.03
CA GLY A 4 -17.86 1.98 -1.01
C GLY A 4 -16.86 1.98 -2.15
N THR A 5 -16.97 2.95 -3.04
CA THR A 5 -15.99 3.18 -4.12
C THR A 5 -15.60 4.64 -4.13
N GLY A 6 -14.45 4.97 -4.69
CA GLY A 6 -13.97 6.34 -4.80
C GLY A 6 -13.00 6.51 -5.96
N TYR A 7 -12.82 7.74 -6.37
CA TYR A 7 -11.85 8.16 -7.37
C TYR A 7 -10.94 9.22 -6.75
N VAL A 8 -9.64 8.94 -6.73
CA VAL A 8 -8.63 9.88 -6.21
C VAL A 8 -8.03 10.63 -7.38
N TYR A 9 -7.92 11.94 -7.26
CA TYR A 9 -7.37 12.80 -8.30
C TYR A 9 -6.55 13.94 -7.70
N SER A 10 -5.70 14.55 -8.50
CA SER A 10 -4.94 15.71 -8.13
C SER A 10 -5.58 16.96 -8.73
N SER A 11 -5.94 17.91 -7.89
CA SER A 11 -6.50 19.21 -8.31
C SER A 11 -5.56 20.05 -9.18
N LYS A 12 -4.28 19.67 -9.28
CA LYS A 12 -3.32 20.28 -10.22
C LYS A 12 -3.63 19.88 -11.68
N PHE A 13 -4.28 18.73 -11.92
CA PHE A 13 -4.45 18.15 -13.25
C PHE A 13 -5.91 17.91 -13.64
N THR A 14 -6.84 17.93 -12.69
CA THR A 14 -8.24 17.59 -12.92
C THR A 14 -9.12 18.42 -12.01
N THR A 15 -10.19 19.01 -12.54
CA THR A 15 -11.21 19.72 -11.74
C THR A 15 -12.16 18.72 -11.07
N ASP A 16 -12.93 19.20 -10.09
CA ASP A 16 -13.94 18.37 -9.41
C ASP A 16 -15.00 17.83 -10.37
N GLU A 17 -15.43 18.67 -11.32
CA GLU A 17 -16.44 18.32 -12.33
C GLU A 17 -15.91 17.27 -13.30
N GLU A 18 -14.67 17.43 -13.77
CA GLU A 18 -14.02 16.41 -14.61
C GLU A 18 -13.81 15.10 -13.87
N ALA A 19 -13.41 15.17 -12.61
CA ALA A 19 -13.23 13.99 -11.77
C ALA A 19 -14.54 13.21 -11.58
N LYS A 20 -15.64 13.90 -11.29
CA LYS A 20 -16.98 13.30 -11.18
C LYS A 20 -17.42 12.65 -12.50
N LYS A 21 -17.21 13.34 -13.62
CA LYS A 21 -17.54 12.82 -14.95
C LYS A 21 -16.74 11.55 -15.25
N ASN A 22 -15.40 11.60 -15.10
CA ASN A 22 -14.51 10.47 -15.35
C ASN A 22 -14.86 9.27 -14.46
N TYR A 23 -15.20 9.52 -13.20
CA TYR A 23 -15.60 8.47 -12.26
C TYR A 23 -16.91 7.80 -12.68
N ASN A 24 -17.93 8.56 -13.09
CA ASN A 24 -19.19 8.02 -13.56
C ASN A 24 -19.03 7.21 -14.86
N GLU A 25 -18.26 7.71 -15.81
CA GLU A 25 -17.92 6.99 -17.05
C GLU A 25 -17.20 5.68 -16.77
N TRP A 26 -16.26 5.69 -15.84
CA TRP A 26 -15.54 4.49 -15.42
C TRP A 26 -16.45 3.45 -14.78
N LEU A 27 -17.35 3.86 -13.86
CA LEU A 27 -18.34 2.99 -13.24
C LEU A 27 -19.27 2.37 -14.28
N LYS A 28 -19.79 3.17 -15.21
CA LYS A 28 -20.65 2.70 -16.29
C LYS A 28 -19.95 1.68 -17.17
N LYS A 29 -18.71 1.97 -17.57
CA LYS A 29 -17.92 1.11 -18.45
C LYS A 29 -17.54 -0.22 -17.81
N ASN A 30 -17.11 -0.21 -16.54
CA ASN A 30 -16.51 -1.38 -15.91
C ASN A 30 -17.49 -2.18 -15.03
N HIS A 31 -18.55 -1.55 -14.55
CA HIS A 31 -19.50 -2.17 -13.64
C HIS A 31 -20.97 -2.09 -14.11
N GLY A 32 -21.23 -1.40 -15.22
CA GLY A 32 -22.62 -1.19 -15.70
C GLY A 32 -23.49 -0.36 -14.75
N VAL A 33 -22.87 0.43 -13.87
CA VAL A 33 -23.54 1.23 -12.83
C VAL A 33 -23.48 2.69 -13.20
N GLU A 34 -24.61 3.38 -13.12
CA GLU A 34 -24.67 4.85 -13.14
C GLU A 34 -24.93 5.35 -11.71
N LEU A 35 -24.28 6.46 -11.36
CA LEU A 35 -24.53 7.10 -10.07
C LEU A 35 -25.90 7.75 -10.06
N ASN A 36 -26.69 7.42 -9.02
CA ASN A 36 -28.01 8.04 -8.81
C ASN A 36 -27.93 9.38 -8.09
N GLU A 37 -26.80 9.66 -7.45
CA GLU A 37 -26.53 10.87 -6.67
C GLU A 37 -25.17 11.43 -7.02
N ASP A 38 -25.00 12.73 -6.83
CA ASP A 38 -23.70 13.39 -7.03
C ASP A 38 -22.68 12.87 -6.02
N PRO A 39 -21.48 12.41 -6.46
CA PRO A 39 -20.51 11.88 -5.52
C PRO A 39 -19.98 12.97 -4.60
N LYS A 40 -19.81 12.64 -3.32
CA LYS A 40 -19.24 13.55 -2.34
C LYS A 40 -17.76 13.80 -2.66
N VAL A 41 -17.40 15.06 -2.86
CA VAL A 41 -16.00 15.47 -2.98
C VAL A 41 -15.41 15.70 -1.58
N ILE A 42 -14.22 15.17 -1.35
CA ILE A 42 -13.47 15.33 -0.10
C ILE A 42 -12.10 15.90 -0.46
N HIS A 43 -11.86 17.15 -0.14
CA HIS A 43 -10.56 17.77 -0.31
C HIS A 43 -9.67 17.45 0.89
N TYR A 44 -8.42 17.05 0.64
CA TYR A 44 -7.42 16.87 1.68
C TYR A 44 -6.05 17.34 1.20
N LYS A 45 -5.22 17.72 2.13
CA LYS A 45 -3.81 18.05 1.89
C LYS A 45 -2.96 16.91 2.49
N PRO A 46 -2.22 16.15 1.67
CA PRO A 46 -1.35 15.11 2.19
C PRO A 46 -0.21 15.71 3.03
N GLY A 47 0.16 14.98 4.07
CA GLY A 47 1.26 15.38 4.94
C GLY A 47 1.18 14.73 6.33
N TYR A 48 2.21 14.93 7.12
CA TYR A 48 2.29 14.45 8.49
C TYR A 48 2.99 15.48 9.37
N TYR A 49 2.73 15.43 10.69
CA TYR A 49 3.42 16.25 11.66
C TYR A 49 4.69 15.56 12.14
N LYS A 50 5.81 16.28 12.13
CA LYS A 50 7.09 15.76 12.66
C LYS A 50 7.07 15.51 14.15
N LYS A 51 6.24 16.27 14.90
CA LYS A 51 6.07 16.12 16.35
C LYS A 51 4.64 15.70 16.63
N ASN A 52 4.45 14.44 16.95
CA ASN A 52 3.17 13.81 17.24
C ASN A 52 2.93 13.63 18.75
N TRP A 53 3.97 13.78 19.57
CA TRP A 53 3.84 13.82 21.01
C TRP A 53 4.49 15.10 21.55
N ILE A 54 3.67 16.02 22.05
CA ILE A 54 4.09 17.34 22.56
C ILE A 54 3.43 17.55 23.93
N GLY A 55 4.25 17.81 24.96
CA GLY A 55 3.75 17.98 26.32
C GLY A 55 3.03 16.73 26.82
N ASN A 56 1.76 16.85 27.15
CA ASN A 56 0.88 15.76 27.55
C ASN A 56 -0.10 15.33 26.43
N CYS A 57 0.11 15.80 25.21
CA CYS A 57 -0.77 15.54 24.08
C CYS A 57 -0.06 14.64 23.07
N LEU A 58 -0.67 13.49 22.77
CA LEU A 58 -0.20 12.51 21.78
C LEU A 58 -1.23 12.41 20.66
N SER A 59 -0.81 12.67 19.41
CA SER A 59 -1.66 12.54 18.23
C SER A 59 -1.52 11.16 17.59
N VAL A 60 -2.65 10.62 17.13
CA VAL A 60 -2.77 9.29 16.51
C VAL A 60 -3.64 9.37 15.26
N GLY A 61 -3.33 8.57 14.26
CA GLY A 61 -4.11 8.47 13.03
C GLY A 61 -4.17 9.77 12.25
N LEU A 62 -5.34 10.18 11.80
CA LEU A 62 -5.53 11.41 11.01
C LEU A 62 -5.05 12.68 11.71
N ALA A 63 -5.02 12.69 13.05
CA ALA A 63 -4.46 13.80 13.82
C ALA A 63 -2.92 13.86 13.74
N SER A 64 -2.26 12.78 13.36
CA SER A 64 -0.80 12.71 13.18
C SER A 64 -0.38 12.94 11.72
N GLY A 65 -1.21 12.59 10.76
CA GLY A 65 -0.96 12.76 9.33
C GLY A 65 -1.85 11.91 8.46
N PHE A 66 -1.82 12.19 7.17
CA PHE A 66 -2.50 11.41 6.13
C PHE A 66 -1.77 11.62 4.80
N ILE A 67 -1.46 10.55 4.08
CA ILE A 67 -0.82 10.66 2.76
C ILE A 67 -1.88 10.54 1.68
N GLU A 68 -2.44 9.35 1.49
CA GLU A 68 -3.58 9.12 0.58
C GLU A 68 -4.30 7.81 0.92
N PRO A 69 -5.50 7.54 0.33
CA PRO A 69 -6.27 6.33 0.62
C PRO A 69 -5.67 5.02 0.09
N LEU A 70 -4.67 5.09 -0.80
CA LEU A 70 -4.03 3.92 -1.39
C LEU A 70 -3.46 3.02 -0.29
N GLU A 71 -3.62 1.69 -0.43
CA GLU A 71 -3.15 0.66 0.50
C GLU A 71 -3.77 0.72 1.91
N SER A 72 -4.83 1.52 2.13
CA SER A 72 -5.54 1.62 3.43
C SER A 72 -4.63 1.97 4.62
N THR A 73 -3.56 2.72 4.37
CA THR A 73 -2.52 3.06 5.35
C THR A 73 -3.02 3.77 6.60
N GLY A 74 -4.16 4.47 6.50
CA GLY A 74 -4.73 5.21 7.62
C GLY A 74 -5.07 4.35 8.84
N LEU A 75 -5.61 3.14 8.66
CA LEU A 75 -5.89 2.21 9.76
C LEU A 75 -4.61 1.52 10.26
N HIS A 76 -3.72 1.18 9.33
CA HIS A 76 -2.45 0.54 9.65
C HIS A 76 -1.59 1.43 10.58
N ILE A 77 -1.47 2.72 10.24
CA ILE A 77 -0.67 3.64 11.07
C ILE A 77 -1.26 3.81 12.47
N VAL A 78 -2.59 3.89 12.62
CA VAL A 78 -3.24 3.94 13.95
C VAL A 78 -2.85 2.74 14.80
N TYR A 79 -2.95 1.55 14.22
CA TYR A 79 -2.60 0.31 14.93
C TYR A 79 -1.14 0.32 15.39
N ASN A 80 -0.22 0.67 14.51
CA ASN A 80 1.21 0.68 14.80
C ASN A 80 1.58 1.76 15.83
N GLN A 81 0.95 2.93 15.75
CA GLN A 81 1.13 4.01 16.72
C GLN A 81 0.71 3.59 18.14
N LEU A 82 -0.47 2.96 18.25
CA LEU A 82 -0.97 2.46 19.52
C LEU A 82 -0.11 1.31 20.04
N GLN A 83 0.27 0.38 19.18
CA GLN A 83 1.14 -0.74 19.56
C GLN A 83 2.50 -0.24 20.04
N PHE A 84 3.13 0.67 19.31
CA PHE A 84 4.41 1.27 19.72
C PHE A 84 4.28 1.97 21.08
N PHE A 85 3.24 2.78 21.26
CA PHE A 85 2.99 3.47 22.52
C PHE A 85 2.84 2.51 23.69
N ILE A 86 2.01 1.48 23.57
CA ILE A 86 1.74 0.51 24.64
C ILE A 86 2.99 -0.30 24.97
N GLN A 87 3.74 -0.75 23.96
CA GLN A 87 4.92 -1.59 24.17
C GLN A 87 6.09 -0.83 24.82
N ASN A 88 6.23 0.46 24.54
CA ASN A 88 7.36 1.25 24.99
C ASN A 88 7.06 2.10 26.25
N ASN A 89 5.81 2.13 26.73
CA ASN A 89 5.40 3.00 27.84
C ASN A 89 4.65 2.20 28.93
N THR A 90 5.29 1.18 29.47
CA THR A 90 4.67 0.25 30.44
C THR A 90 4.52 0.83 31.85
N THR A 91 5.26 1.87 32.20
CA THR A 91 5.33 2.41 33.58
C THR A 91 4.40 3.59 33.82
N LEU A 92 3.75 4.14 32.78
CA LEU A 92 2.95 5.37 32.83
C LEU A 92 3.69 6.61 33.35
N LYS A 93 5.02 6.56 33.43
CA LYS A 93 5.90 7.70 33.69
C LYS A 93 6.57 8.10 32.40
N PHE A 94 6.04 9.14 31.78
CA PHE A 94 6.50 9.58 30.47
C PHE A 94 7.64 10.58 30.59
N LEU A 95 8.76 10.23 29.94
CA LEU A 95 9.96 11.07 29.89
C LEU A 95 10.05 11.74 28.50
N ASP A 96 10.92 12.72 28.39
CA ASP A 96 11.17 13.35 27.08
C ASP A 96 11.79 12.37 26.08
N PHE A 97 12.53 11.38 26.56
CA PHE A 97 13.06 10.28 25.76
C PHE A 97 11.93 9.49 25.07
N ASP A 98 10.83 9.20 25.75
CA ASP A 98 9.69 8.47 25.20
C ASP A 98 9.01 9.27 24.09
N LYS A 99 8.90 10.59 24.28
CA LYS A 99 8.34 11.51 23.26
C LYS A 99 9.23 11.58 22.03
N ILE A 100 10.55 11.64 22.22
CA ILE A 100 11.52 11.63 21.11
C ILE A 100 11.39 10.34 20.31
N ASN A 101 11.38 9.18 20.99
CA ASN A 101 11.26 7.88 20.35
C ASN A 101 9.93 7.72 19.57
N TYR A 102 8.83 8.16 20.15
CA TYR A 102 7.53 8.12 19.48
C TYR A 102 7.50 9.01 18.24
N ASN A 103 8.04 10.21 18.33
CA ASN A 103 8.10 11.14 17.20
C ASN A 103 9.00 10.61 16.08
N ASP A 104 10.15 10.03 16.40
CA ASP A 104 11.08 9.41 15.45
C ASP A 104 10.46 8.17 14.77
N PHE A 105 9.78 7.32 15.54
CA PHE A 105 9.01 6.20 14.99
C PHE A 105 7.95 6.67 13.99
N ASN A 106 7.18 7.72 14.34
CA ASN A 106 6.15 8.25 13.43
C ASN A 106 6.74 8.84 12.15
N GLU A 107 7.80 9.63 12.24
CA GLU A 107 8.45 10.20 11.07
C GLU A 107 8.94 9.10 10.12
N LYS A 108 9.63 8.09 10.64
CA LYS A 108 10.09 6.93 9.86
C LYS A 108 8.92 6.17 9.22
N SER A 109 7.84 5.94 9.97
CA SER A 109 6.64 5.26 9.46
C SER A 109 5.99 6.02 8.31
N TYR A 110 5.85 7.34 8.41
CA TYR A 110 5.26 8.15 7.34
C TYR A 110 6.17 8.24 6.12
N VAL A 111 7.49 8.30 6.29
CA VAL A 111 8.44 8.26 5.17
C VAL A 111 8.38 6.92 4.44
N ASP A 112 8.29 5.81 5.17
CA ASP A 112 8.16 4.47 4.60
C ASP A 112 6.85 4.31 3.82
N ILE A 113 5.72 4.76 4.40
CA ILE A 113 4.42 4.79 3.73
C ILE A 113 4.49 5.65 2.46
N PHE A 114 5.06 6.84 2.54
CA PHE A 114 5.20 7.75 1.40
C PHE A 114 6.01 7.11 0.27
N ASN A 115 7.14 6.50 0.58
CA ASN A 115 7.98 5.83 -0.42
C ASN A 115 7.26 4.66 -1.09
N PHE A 116 6.53 3.85 -0.31
CA PHE A 116 5.75 2.74 -0.87
C PHE A 116 4.59 3.21 -1.74
N ILE A 117 3.90 4.29 -1.35
CA ILE A 117 2.87 4.91 -2.19
C ILE A 117 3.51 5.47 -3.48
N CYS A 118 4.63 6.18 -3.38
CA CYS A 118 5.36 6.68 -4.55
C CYS A 118 5.73 5.56 -5.53
N LEU A 119 6.08 4.37 -5.02
CA LEU A 119 6.38 3.22 -5.86
C LEU A 119 5.21 2.85 -6.77
N HIS A 120 3.97 2.93 -6.31
CA HIS A 120 2.79 2.66 -7.15
C HIS A 120 2.64 3.65 -8.32
N TYR A 121 3.23 4.82 -8.20
CA TYR A 121 3.25 5.84 -9.25
C TYR A 121 4.50 5.78 -10.14
N ALA A 122 5.43 4.88 -9.88
CA ALA A 122 6.66 4.69 -10.65
C ALA A 122 6.40 3.96 -11.97
N THR A 123 5.51 4.49 -12.79
CA THR A 123 5.13 3.92 -14.08
C THR A 123 5.83 4.64 -15.23
N ASN A 124 5.86 4.01 -16.41
CA ASN A 124 6.30 4.64 -17.66
C ASN A 124 5.11 5.23 -18.44
N ARG A 125 3.96 5.44 -17.80
CA ARG A 125 2.76 5.98 -18.44
C ARG A 125 2.95 7.46 -18.78
N VAL A 126 2.49 7.82 -19.99
CA VAL A 126 2.53 9.20 -20.52
C VAL A 126 1.19 9.60 -21.15
N ASP A 127 0.15 8.83 -20.88
CA ASP A 127 -1.18 8.94 -21.51
C ASP A 127 -2.01 10.13 -20.99
N SER A 128 -1.58 10.78 -19.91
CA SER A 128 -2.20 11.98 -19.40
C SER A 128 -1.17 12.98 -18.84
N PRO A 129 -1.54 14.27 -18.64
CA PRO A 129 -0.66 15.25 -17.99
C PRO A 129 -0.22 14.80 -16.60
N PHE A 130 -1.10 14.15 -15.83
CA PHE A 130 -0.78 13.60 -14.51
C PHE A 130 0.33 12.53 -14.60
N TRP A 131 0.16 11.53 -15.49
CA TRP A 131 1.13 10.44 -15.60
C TRP A 131 2.48 10.91 -16.15
N ARG A 132 2.49 11.84 -17.13
CA ARG A 132 3.72 12.49 -17.58
C ARG A 132 4.45 13.16 -16.42
N TYR A 133 3.71 13.93 -15.61
CA TYR A 133 4.30 14.59 -14.45
C TYR A 133 4.91 13.58 -13.45
N MET A 134 4.23 12.48 -13.16
CA MET A 134 4.74 11.44 -12.25
C MET A 134 5.99 10.76 -12.81
N THR A 135 6.03 10.46 -14.09
CA THR A 135 7.19 9.87 -14.78
C THR A 135 8.40 10.83 -14.76
N ASP A 136 8.18 12.11 -15.00
CA ASP A 136 9.25 13.11 -15.10
C ASP A 136 9.76 13.56 -13.71
N ASN A 137 8.98 13.39 -12.65
CA ASN A 137 9.27 13.89 -11.31
C ASN A 137 9.40 12.79 -10.25
N LYS A 138 10.03 11.69 -10.59
CA LYS A 138 10.33 10.61 -9.63
C LYS A 138 11.23 11.13 -8.50
N THR A 139 10.93 10.73 -7.27
CA THR A 139 11.76 11.06 -6.11
C THR A 139 13.15 10.39 -6.22
N ASP A 140 14.12 10.90 -5.49
CA ASP A 140 15.46 10.30 -5.50
C ASP A 140 15.45 8.87 -4.94
N TRP A 141 14.57 8.60 -3.96
CA TRP A 141 14.34 7.25 -3.45
C TRP A 141 13.80 6.32 -4.55
N MET A 142 12.82 6.77 -5.36
CA MET A 142 12.27 5.98 -6.47
C MET A 142 13.33 5.65 -7.51
N LYS A 143 14.17 6.62 -7.90
CA LYS A 143 15.25 6.42 -8.87
C LYS A 143 16.26 5.39 -8.36
N ALA A 144 16.69 5.53 -7.11
CA ALA A 144 17.61 4.59 -6.48
C ALA A 144 17.00 3.18 -6.34
N TYR A 145 15.71 3.10 -6.07
CA TYR A 145 14.99 1.83 -5.98
C TYR A 145 14.86 1.15 -7.34
N GLU A 146 14.53 1.89 -8.41
CA GLU A 146 14.50 1.38 -9.79
C GLU A 146 15.87 0.85 -10.23
N GLU A 147 16.93 1.59 -9.96
CA GLU A 147 18.30 1.14 -10.21
C GLU A 147 18.60 -0.19 -9.49
N LYS A 148 18.18 -0.32 -8.24
CA LYS A 148 18.33 -1.56 -7.49
C LYS A 148 17.55 -2.72 -8.09
N CYS A 149 16.31 -2.51 -8.51
CA CYS A 149 15.48 -3.54 -9.15
C CYS A 149 16.08 -4.06 -10.46
N SER A 150 16.91 -3.24 -11.15
CA SER A 150 17.60 -3.66 -12.39
C SER A 150 18.75 -4.64 -12.15
N ILE A 151 19.24 -4.76 -10.92
CA ILE A 151 20.40 -5.60 -10.57
C ILE A 151 20.09 -6.64 -9.48
N GLU A 152 19.08 -6.43 -8.67
CA GLU A 152 18.71 -7.31 -7.55
C GLU A 152 17.24 -7.74 -7.67
N PHE A 153 16.97 -9.04 -7.58
CA PHE A 153 15.59 -9.55 -7.52
C PHE A 153 14.85 -9.11 -6.25
N ILE A 154 15.56 -9.10 -5.13
CA ILE A 154 15.04 -8.60 -3.85
C ILE A 154 15.90 -7.39 -3.48
N PRO A 155 15.43 -6.16 -3.72
CA PRO A 155 16.21 -4.98 -3.38
C PRO A 155 16.52 -4.94 -1.89
N SER A 156 17.79 -5.03 -1.55
CA SER A 156 18.24 -5.02 -0.16
C SER A 156 17.96 -3.65 0.48
N GLY A 157 17.58 -3.65 1.76
CA GLY A 157 17.38 -2.43 2.54
C GLY A 157 16.03 -1.72 2.37
N VAL A 158 15.09 -2.25 1.57
CA VAL A 158 13.75 -1.67 1.44
C VAL A 158 12.82 -2.05 2.59
N SER A 159 13.08 -3.19 3.23
CA SER A 159 12.33 -3.62 4.42
C SER A 159 13.30 -3.83 5.57
N SER A 160 13.15 -3.05 6.63
CA SER A 160 13.82 -3.21 7.92
C SER A 160 12.84 -3.81 8.93
N LYS A 161 13.30 -4.10 10.15
CA LYS A 161 12.43 -4.52 11.25
C LYS A 161 11.34 -3.50 11.58
N ASP A 162 11.60 -2.23 11.28
CA ASP A 162 10.72 -1.11 11.56
C ASP A 162 9.92 -0.67 10.32
N SER A 163 10.07 -1.38 9.18
CA SER A 163 9.30 -1.09 7.97
C SER A 163 7.82 -1.37 8.16
N GLN A 164 6.99 -0.48 7.63
CA GLN A 164 5.53 -0.65 7.60
C GLN A 164 5.10 -1.76 6.63
N TRP A 165 5.98 -2.17 5.73
CA TRP A 165 5.71 -3.11 4.65
C TRP A 165 6.69 -4.27 4.65
N HIS A 166 6.16 -5.47 4.40
CA HIS A 166 6.98 -6.63 4.17
C HIS A 166 7.66 -6.54 2.79
N VAL A 167 8.84 -7.12 2.64
CA VAL A 167 9.58 -7.13 1.37
C VAL A 167 8.75 -7.68 0.21
N ASP A 168 7.86 -8.64 0.47
CA ASP A 168 6.98 -9.24 -0.54
C ASP A 168 6.04 -8.21 -1.17
N SER A 169 5.59 -7.19 -0.39
CA SER A 169 4.76 -6.11 -0.93
C SER A 169 5.53 -5.28 -1.95
N PHE A 170 6.78 -4.96 -1.68
CA PHE A 170 7.66 -4.26 -2.63
C PHE A 170 7.89 -5.09 -3.90
N ILE A 171 8.16 -6.40 -3.76
CA ILE A 171 8.36 -7.31 -4.90
C ILE A 171 7.09 -7.38 -5.76
N GLN A 172 5.92 -7.52 -5.16
CA GLN A 172 4.66 -7.63 -5.89
C GLN A 172 4.36 -6.37 -6.70
N VAL A 173 4.52 -5.18 -6.09
CA VAL A 173 4.31 -3.91 -6.79
C VAL A 173 5.34 -3.73 -7.90
N SER A 174 6.63 -3.96 -7.63
CA SER A 174 7.71 -3.82 -8.61
C SER A 174 7.56 -4.78 -9.79
N ASN A 175 7.11 -6.01 -9.53
CA ASN A 175 6.82 -6.97 -10.59
C ASN A 175 5.63 -6.53 -11.45
N GLY A 176 4.57 -6.00 -10.82
CA GLY A 176 3.41 -5.44 -11.54
C GLY A 176 3.75 -4.20 -12.38
N LEU A 177 4.81 -3.48 -12.02
CA LEU A 177 5.33 -2.33 -12.75
C LEU A 177 6.43 -2.69 -13.77
N GLU A 178 6.74 -3.98 -13.93
CA GLU A 178 7.78 -4.49 -14.84
C GLU A 178 9.20 -3.92 -14.54
N MET A 179 9.46 -3.60 -13.27
CA MET A 179 10.73 -3.02 -12.83
C MET A 179 11.81 -4.08 -12.57
N ILE A 180 11.41 -5.33 -12.32
CA ILE A 180 12.31 -6.42 -11.96
C ILE A 180 12.87 -7.06 -13.23
N ASP A 181 14.21 -7.06 -13.37
CA ASP A 181 14.87 -7.71 -14.49
C ASP A 181 14.81 -9.24 -14.40
N VAL A 182 14.30 -9.86 -15.47
CA VAL A 182 14.12 -11.32 -15.57
C VAL A 182 15.46 -12.07 -15.49
N ASP A 183 16.53 -11.49 -16.02
CA ASP A 183 17.87 -12.10 -15.96
C ASP A 183 18.42 -12.11 -14.54
N SER A 184 18.17 -11.06 -13.77
CA SER A 184 18.49 -11.00 -12.34
C SER A 184 17.72 -12.04 -11.54
N VAL A 185 16.42 -12.23 -11.82
CA VAL A 185 15.62 -13.32 -11.22
C VAL A 185 16.24 -14.68 -11.54
N ASN A 186 16.55 -14.93 -12.80
CA ASN A 186 17.12 -16.20 -13.24
C ASN A 186 18.48 -16.50 -12.60
N LYS A 187 19.34 -15.48 -12.45
CA LYS A 187 20.62 -15.61 -11.73
C LYS A 187 20.40 -15.93 -10.26
N PHE A 188 19.47 -15.23 -9.60
CA PHE A 188 19.14 -15.48 -8.20
C PHE A 188 18.63 -16.90 -7.99
N VAL A 189 17.65 -17.33 -8.80
CA VAL A 189 17.06 -18.68 -8.72
C VAL A 189 18.11 -19.79 -8.94
N LYS A 190 19.01 -19.63 -9.91
CA LYS A 190 20.09 -20.59 -10.16
C LYS A 190 21.04 -20.77 -8.98
N ASN A 191 21.24 -19.73 -8.18
CA ASN A 191 22.16 -19.73 -7.04
C ASN A 191 21.50 -20.17 -5.72
N LEU A 192 20.17 -20.37 -5.69
CA LEU A 192 19.48 -20.87 -4.51
C LEU A 192 19.54 -22.40 -4.42
N PRO A 193 20.07 -22.99 -3.32
CA PRO A 193 20.22 -24.44 -3.18
C PRO A 193 18.91 -25.23 -3.33
N LYS A 194 17.78 -24.64 -2.98
CA LYS A 194 16.46 -25.27 -3.02
C LYS A 194 15.49 -24.58 -4.01
N ALA A 195 15.99 -23.78 -4.95
CA ALA A 195 15.13 -23.00 -5.83
C ALA A 195 14.13 -23.84 -6.63
N LYS A 196 14.55 -25.02 -7.10
CA LYS A 196 13.66 -25.91 -7.86
C LYS A 196 12.50 -26.43 -7.00
N GLU A 197 12.80 -26.83 -5.77
CA GLU A 197 11.81 -27.32 -4.80
C GLU A 197 10.80 -26.22 -4.46
N MET A 198 11.28 -25.03 -4.16
CA MET A 198 10.46 -23.85 -3.87
C MET A 198 9.58 -23.45 -5.06
N LEU A 199 10.12 -23.51 -6.28
CA LEU A 199 9.35 -23.19 -7.49
C LEU A 199 8.24 -24.22 -7.76
N GLU A 200 8.49 -25.50 -7.56
CA GLU A 200 7.46 -26.53 -7.68
C GLU A 200 6.37 -26.38 -6.61
N GLU A 201 6.74 -26.03 -5.40
CA GLU A 201 5.79 -25.75 -4.31
C GLU A 201 4.94 -24.51 -4.62
N CYS A 202 5.54 -23.44 -5.13
CA CYS A 202 4.82 -22.24 -5.59
C CYS A 202 3.86 -22.53 -6.73
N LYS A 203 4.28 -23.34 -7.73
CA LYS A 203 3.41 -23.76 -8.84
C LYS A 203 2.22 -24.56 -8.34
N SER A 204 2.43 -25.54 -7.47
CA SER A 204 1.35 -26.36 -6.91
C SER A 204 0.35 -25.53 -6.11
N THR A 205 0.83 -24.54 -5.37
CA THR A 205 -0.01 -23.60 -4.63
C THR A 205 -0.82 -22.70 -5.56
N HIS A 206 -0.19 -22.18 -6.62
CA HIS A 206 -0.87 -21.37 -7.64
C HIS A 206 -1.96 -22.18 -8.37
N GLU A 207 -1.65 -23.40 -8.81
CA GLU A 207 -2.62 -24.30 -9.44
C GLU A 207 -3.80 -24.62 -8.51
N LEU A 208 -3.55 -24.80 -7.22
CA LEU A 208 -4.59 -25.00 -6.22
C LEU A 208 -5.49 -23.76 -6.10
N GLN A 209 -4.91 -22.57 -6.06
CA GLN A 209 -5.66 -21.31 -6.03
C GLN A 209 -6.53 -21.13 -7.27
N GLU A 210 -6.00 -21.40 -8.47
CA GLU A 210 -6.74 -21.33 -9.71
C GLU A 210 -7.89 -22.36 -9.77
N ARG A 211 -7.67 -23.58 -9.29
CA ARG A 211 -8.73 -24.60 -9.14
C ARG A 211 -9.83 -24.17 -8.16
N VAL A 212 -9.47 -23.47 -7.09
CA VAL A 212 -10.46 -22.93 -6.14
C VAL A 212 -11.26 -21.81 -6.77
N LYS A 213 -10.60 -20.90 -7.51
CA LYS A 213 -11.28 -19.81 -8.26
C LYS A 213 -12.20 -20.37 -9.35
N SER A 214 -11.73 -21.31 -10.16
CA SER A 214 -12.49 -21.89 -11.28
C SER A 214 -13.73 -22.65 -10.82
N LYS A 215 -13.75 -23.23 -9.61
CA LYS A 215 -14.90 -23.90 -9.04
C LYS A 215 -15.97 -22.99 -8.49
N GLY A 216 -15.82 -21.66 -8.65
CA GLY A 216 -16.86 -20.67 -8.33
C GLY A 216 -17.30 -20.64 -6.86
N ARG A 217 -16.52 -21.19 -5.94
CA ARG A 217 -16.84 -21.24 -4.52
C ARG A 217 -16.41 -19.95 -3.80
N SER A 218 -16.92 -18.82 -4.24
CA SER A 218 -16.97 -17.65 -3.38
C SER A 218 -18.06 -17.88 -2.35
N VAL A 219 -17.69 -18.28 -1.15
CA VAL A 219 -18.64 -18.36 -0.04
C VAL A 219 -19.07 -16.94 0.31
N PRO A 220 -20.38 -16.62 0.33
CA PRO A 220 -20.82 -15.29 0.71
C PRO A 220 -20.29 -14.93 2.10
N HIS A 221 -19.70 -13.75 2.23
CA HIS A 221 -19.09 -13.28 3.49
C HIS A 221 -20.04 -13.42 4.72
N ARG A 222 -21.34 -13.18 4.53
CA ARG A 222 -22.36 -13.41 5.56
C ARG A 222 -22.45 -14.86 6.03
N SER A 223 -22.25 -15.83 5.16
CA SER A 223 -22.29 -17.26 5.53
C SER A 223 -21.11 -17.65 6.41
N VAL A 224 -19.94 -17.02 6.20
CA VAL A 224 -18.76 -17.20 7.06
C VAL A 224 -18.98 -16.57 8.42
N LEU A 225 -19.46 -15.33 8.48
CA LEU A 225 -19.72 -14.61 9.72
C LEU A 225 -20.83 -15.25 10.58
N ASN A 226 -21.80 -15.89 9.96
CA ASN A 226 -22.90 -16.56 10.68
C ASN A 226 -22.58 -18.03 11.05
N GLY A 227 -21.33 -18.47 10.87
CA GLY A 227 -20.94 -19.86 11.14
C GLY A 227 -21.63 -20.91 10.27
N SER A 228 -22.27 -20.50 9.17
CA SER A 228 -23.08 -21.37 8.31
C SER A 228 -22.21 -22.21 7.35
N VAL A 229 -20.89 -22.01 7.32
CA VAL A 229 -19.97 -22.74 6.47
C VAL A 229 -18.94 -23.48 7.30
N ILE A 230 -19.11 -24.79 7.36
CA ILE A 230 -18.07 -25.70 7.87
C ILE A 230 -17.19 -26.05 6.68
N ILE A 231 -15.97 -25.50 6.65
CA ILE A 231 -14.93 -25.92 5.71
C ILE A 231 -14.45 -27.32 6.20
N LYS A 232 -15.02 -28.39 5.64
CA LYS A 232 -14.41 -29.71 5.83
C LYS A 232 -13.05 -29.71 5.12
N LYS A 233 -12.01 -30.04 5.90
CA LYS A 233 -10.66 -30.28 5.39
C LYS A 233 -10.64 -31.43 4.38
#